data_f660ca12ba918a9e1047d2568f3cf85c
#
_entry.id   f660ca12ba918a9e1047d2568f3cf85c
#
_cell.length_a   1.000
_cell.length_b   1.000
_cell.length_c   1.000
_cell.angle_alpha   90.00
_cell.angle_beta   90.00
_cell.angle_gamma   90.00
#
_symmetry.space_group_name_H-M   'P 1'
#
loop_
_entity.id
_entity.type
_entity.pdbx_description
1 polymer ?
#
loop_
_entity_poly.entity_id
_entity_poly.type
_entity_poly.pdbx_seq_one_letter_code
_entity_poly.pdbx_strand_id
1 'polypeptide(L)'
;MRELGDTGAEPFWEGLVTADGVFAVDLQQRVVFWGPTVEGLTGRQTDQVLGKPCYEVVAGRDTRNHRFCRRNCPVIVNARRGRPTPDYDIVCPTVYGTEKWLNISIVILKRPGRANLVVHLCRDVTERRRLEEFARQAAALLRELGQDSAPTRELQGPAGPPPRLSSRETEILRLLACGLTTREMAEALSISPTTVRNNVNRILGKLGVNTRLQAVVYASQLRLI
;
A
#
# COMPACT_ATOMS: atom_id res chain seq x y z
N MET A 1 30.00 17.47 -20.42
CA MET A 1 30.68 17.15 -19.15
C MET A 1 30.94 18.48 -18.44
N ARG A 2 30.04 18.95 -17.61
CA ARG A 2 30.25 20.10 -16.75
C ARG A 2 30.37 19.57 -15.33
N GLU A 3 31.58 19.68 -14.79
CA GLU A 3 31.93 19.36 -13.42
C GLU A 3 31.03 20.16 -12.47
N LEU A 4 30.25 19.45 -11.69
CA LEU A 4 29.62 19.98 -10.48
C LEU A 4 30.75 20.16 -9.48
N GLY A 5 31.20 21.41 -9.30
CA GLY A 5 32.27 21.80 -8.43
C GLY A 5 32.16 21.16 -7.05
N ASP A 6 33.09 20.29 -6.79
CA ASP A 6 33.40 19.71 -5.51
C ASP A 6 33.87 20.82 -4.59
N THR A 7 33.12 21.10 -3.52
CA THR A 7 33.58 21.86 -2.35
C THR A 7 33.27 21.01 -1.14
N GLY A 8 34.19 20.12 -0.81
CA GLY A 8 34.62 19.59 0.48
C GLY A 8 33.68 19.34 1.67
N ALA A 9 32.36 19.34 1.48
CA ALA A 9 31.40 18.92 2.49
C ALA A 9 30.71 17.65 1.98
N GLU A 10 30.87 16.58 2.73
CA GLU A 10 30.21 15.29 2.45
C GLU A 10 28.71 15.49 2.13
N PRO A 11 28.18 14.79 1.13
CA PRO A 11 26.76 14.84 0.83
C PRO A 11 25.97 14.47 2.09
N PHE A 12 24.88 15.18 2.39
CA PHE A 12 24.08 14.97 3.62
C PHE A 12 23.55 13.53 3.78
N TRP A 13 23.50 12.76 2.70
CA TRP A 13 23.06 11.37 2.71
C TRP A 13 24.15 10.36 3.09
N GLU A 14 25.43 10.78 3.14
CA GLU A 14 26.50 9.96 3.71
C GLU A 14 26.27 9.88 5.22
N GLY A 15 26.11 8.66 5.73
CA GLY A 15 25.76 8.41 7.13
C GLY A 15 24.26 8.46 7.48
N LEU A 16 23.39 8.72 6.52
CA LEU A 16 21.93 8.61 6.75
C LEU A 16 21.49 7.15 6.83
N VAL A 17 21.05 6.73 8.02
CA VAL A 17 20.51 5.38 8.27
C VAL A 17 19.02 5.48 8.53
N THR A 18 18.23 4.85 7.69
CA THR A 18 16.77 4.79 7.83
C THR A 18 16.19 3.54 7.13
N ALA A 19 15.11 3.01 7.68
CA ALA A 19 14.33 1.95 7.03
C ALA A 19 13.43 2.48 5.90
N ASP A 20 13.13 3.78 5.90
CA ASP A 20 12.31 4.42 4.88
C ASP A 20 13.15 4.70 3.62
N GLY A 21 12.50 4.71 2.46
CA GLY A 21 13.13 5.17 1.22
C GLY A 21 13.40 6.68 1.29
N VAL A 22 14.53 7.12 0.76
CA VAL A 22 14.87 8.55 0.76
C VAL A 22 15.22 9.02 -0.64
N PHE A 23 14.62 10.12 -1.06
CA PHE A 23 15.10 10.88 -2.20
C PHE A 23 15.08 12.38 -1.91
N ALA A 24 15.90 13.13 -2.61
CA ALA A 24 15.95 14.57 -2.44
C ALA A 24 15.84 15.29 -3.78
N VAL A 25 15.23 16.47 -3.75
CA VAL A 25 15.10 17.34 -4.91
C VAL A 25 15.56 18.77 -4.58
N ASP A 26 15.99 19.48 -5.60
CA ASP A 26 16.21 20.91 -5.51
C ASP A 26 14.88 21.70 -5.56
N LEU A 27 14.97 23.01 -5.39
CA LEU A 27 13.79 23.90 -5.47
C LEU A 27 13.21 24.02 -6.89
N GLN A 28 13.88 23.50 -7.92
CA GLN A 28 13.41 23.37 -9.29
C GLN A 28 12.71 22.02 -9.54
N GLN A 29 12.57 21.21 -8.49
CA GLN A 29 11.97 19.87 -8.53
C GLN A 29 12.81 18.84 -9.28
N ARG A 30 14.13 19.03 -9.43
CA ARG A 30 15.03 18.04 -10.02
C ARG A 30 15.52 17.09 -8.95
N VAL A 31 15.53 15.81 -9.26
CA VAL A 31 16.08 14.77 -8.37
C VAL A 31 17.58 14.97 -8.26
N VAL A 32 18.08 15.15 -7.04
CA VAL A 32 19.51 15.30 -6.73
C VAL A 32 20.06 14.12 -5.92
N PHE A 33 19.18 13.33 -5.33
CA PHE A 33 19.51 12.08 -4.64
C PHE A 33 18.36 11.10 -4.75
N TRP A 34 18.71 9.83 -4.96
CA TRP A 34 17.77 8.73 -5.04
C TRP A 34 18.36 7.51 -4.33
N GLY A 35 17.84 7.18 -3.14
CA GLY A 35 18.41 6.16 -2.27
C GLY A 35 18.04 4.72 -2.71
N PRO A 36 18.85 3.72 -2.30
CA PRO A 36 18.65 2.32 -2.69
C PRO A 36 17.27 1.76 -2.32
N THR A 37 16.73 2.15 -1.17
CA THR A 37 15.36 1.71 -0.76
C THR A 37 14.30 2.23 -1.73
N VAL A 38 14.42 3.46 -2.24
CA VAL A 38 13.48 4.02 -3.23
C VAL A 38 13.63 3.32 -4.58
N GLU A 39 14.86 2.94 -4.96
CA GLU A 39 15.08 2.07 -6.14
C GLU A 39 14.30 0.76 -6.00
N GLY A 40 14.41 0.08 -4.86
CA GLY A 40 13.69 -1.16 -4.58
C GLY A 40 12.16 -0.98 -4.56
N LEU A 41 11.66 0.14 -4.02
CA LEU A 41 10.23 0.43 -3.97
C LEU A 41 9.62 0.70 -5.35
N THR A 42 10.34 1.41 -6.21
CA THR A 42 9.82 1.90 -7.49
C THR A 42 10.32 1.13 -8.70
N GLY A 43 11.44 0.41 -8.55
CA GLY A 43 12.18 -0.25 -9.62
C GLY A 43 12.99 0.71 -10.51
N ARG A 44 13.02 2.01 -10.19
CA ARG A 44 13.74 3.03 -10.96
C ARG A 44 15.15 3.19 -10.43
N GLN A 45 16.13 3.09 -11.31
CA GLN A 45 17.55 3.19 -10.94
C GLN A 45 18.00 4.65 -10.86
N THR A 46 18.97 4.93 -9.98
CA THR A 46 19.48 6.28 -9.70
C THR A 46 19.97 6.99 -10.96
N ASP A 47 20.72 6.31 -11.82
CA ASP A 47 21.25 6.86 -13.08
C ASP A 47 20.14 7.29 -14.06
N GLN A 48 18.99 6.64 -13.99
CA GLN A 48 17.83 6.93 -14.82
C GLN A 48 17.05 8.16 -14.35
N VAL A 49 17.16 8.55 -13.08
CA VAL A 49 16.27 9.57 -12.47
C VAL A 49 16.98 10.85 -12.06
N LEU A 50 18.29 10.83 -11.81
CA LEU A 50 19.04 12.02 -11.43
C LEU A 50 18.89 13.13 -12.46
N GLY A 51 18.67 14.36 -11.99
CA GLY A 51 18.45 15.56 -12.80
C GLY A 51 17.07 15.65 -13.46
N LYS A 52 16.26 14.58 -13.45
CA LYS A 52 14.88 14.60 -13.99
C LYS A 52 13.91 15.27 -13.02
N PRO A 53 12.81 15.82 -13.53
CA PRO A 53 11.74 16.37 -12.67
C PRO A 53 11.12 15.26 -11.81
N CYS A 54 11.08 15.46 -10.50
CA CYS A 54 10.54 14.45 -9.57
C CYS A 54 9.07 14.09 -9.86
N TYR A 55 8.29 15.03 -10.37
CA TYR A 55 6.88 14.79 -10.70
C TYR A 55 6.67 13.87 -11.92
N GLU A 56 7.68 13.71 -12.77
CA GLU A 56 7.69 12.74 -13.87
C GLU A 56 8.19 11.38 -13.39
N VAL A 57 9.15 11.40 -12.46
CA VAL A 57 9.75 10.18 -11.89
C VAL A 57 8.77 9.49 -10.94
N VAL A 58 8.24 10.21 -9.95
CA VAL A 58 7.36 9.65 -8.92
C VAL A 58 5.93 9.48 -9.45
N ALA A 59 5.45 10.43 -10.26
CA ALA A 59 4.13 10.42 -10.89
C ALA A 59 2.96 10.10 -9.93
N GLY A 60 3.09 10.47 -8.64
CA GLY A 60 2.16 10.11 -7.58
C GLY A 60 0.79 10.75 -7.71
N ARG A 61 -0.24 10.00 -7.32
CA ARG A 61 -1.65 10.43 -7.22
C ARG A 61 -2.09 10.43 -5.77
N ASP A 62 -3.03 11.28 -5.42
CA ASP A 62 -3.63 11.32 -4.09
C ASP A 62 -4.69 10.21 -3.88
N THR A 63 -5.28 10.18 -2.69
CA THR A 63 -6.32 9.20 -2.30
C THR A 63 -7.61 9.32 -3.13
N ARG A 64 -7.78 10.42 -3.89
CA ARG A 64 -8.91 10.65 -4.81
C ARG A 64 -8.53 10.39 -6.27
N ASN A 65 -7.35 9.79 -6.50
CA ASN A 65 -6.79 9.53 -7.82
C ASN A 65 -6.44 10.79 -8.63
N HIS A 66 -6.35 11.97 -8.00
CA HIS A 66 -5.88 13.17 -8.68
C HIS A 66 -4.35 13.21 -8.71
N ARG A 67 -3.77 13.75 -9.77
CA ARG A 67 -2.33 13.91 -9.92
C ARG A 67 -1.78 14.86 -8.84
N PHE A 68 -1.15 14.30 -7.82
CA PHE A 68 -0.49 15.04 -6.75
C PHE A 68 0.88 15.56 -7.20
N CYS A 69 1.71 14.66 -7.77
CA CYS A 69 3.02 15.01 -8.31
C CYS A 69 2.86 15.75 -9.63
N ARG A 70 3.10 17.06 -9.59
CA ARG A 70 3.02 17.95 -10.75
C ARG A 70 3.99 19.12 -10.60
N ARG A 71 4.22 19.84 -11.66
CA ARG A 71 4.99 21.09 -11.60
C ARG A 71 4.36 22.04 -10.58
N ASN A 72 5.18 22.61 -9.70
CA ASN A 72 4.73 23.45 -8.59
C ASN A 72 3.70 22.77 -7.67
N CYS A 73 3.93 21.50 -7.32
CA CYS A 73 3.10 20.78 -6.35
C CYS A 73 3.12 21.48 -4.97
N PRO A 74 2.16 21.20 -4.07
CA PRO A 74 2.08 21.86 -2.76
C PRO A 74 3.38 21.76 -1.96
N VAL A 75 4.10 20.65 -2.04
CA VAL A 75 5.36 20.44 -1.32
C VAL A 75 6.41 21.47 -1.72
N ILE A 76 6.65 21.64 -3.03
CA ILE A 76 7.69 22.57 -3.50
C ILE A 76 7.29 24.03 -3.27
N VAL A 77 6.00 24.34 -3.38
CA VAL A 77 5.48 25.70 -3.09
C VAL A 77 5.70 26.04 -1.61
N ASN A 78 5.40 25.12 -0.69
CA ASN A 78 5.64 25.28 0.73
C ASN A 78 7.14 25.40 1.03
N ALA A 79 7.95 24.52 0.44
CA ALA A 79 9.41 24.50 0.65
C ALA A 79 10.06 25.82 0.23
N ARG A 80 9.66 26.42 -0.90
CA ARG A 80 10.14 27.74 -1.35
C ARG A 80 9.77 28.87 -0.38
N ARG A 81 8.66 28.71 0.35
CA ARG A 81 8.21 29.65 1.40
C ARG A 81 8.78 29.32 2.79
N GLY A 82 9.62 28.28 2.90
CA GLY A 82 10.16 27.80 4.18
C GLY A 82 9.10 27.24 5.12
N ARG A 83 7.95 26.81 4.59
CA ARG A 83 6.84 26.26 5.37
C ARG A 83 6.90 24.72 5.37
N PRO A 84 6.58 24.06 6.49
CA PRO A 84 6.49 22.61 6.53
C PRO A 84 5.32 22.11 5.69
N THR A 85 5.42 20.90 5.20
CA THR A 85 4.30 20.16 4.58
C THR A 85 3.98 18.98 5.49
N PRO A 86 2.72 18.81 5.94
CA PRO A 86 2.31 17.62 6.68
C PRO A 86 2.54 16.35 5.88
N ASP A 87 2.69 15.22 6.57
CA ASP A 87 2.78 13.92 5.94
C ASP A 87 1.52 13.62 5.11
N TYR A 88 1.73 12.93 4.01
CA TYR A 88 0.64 12.60 3.09
C TYR A 88 0.87 11.26 2.41
N ASP A 89 -0.22 10.63 1.99
CA ASP A 89 -0.18 9.37 1.26
C ASP A 89 -0.39 9.61 -0.24
N ILE A 90 0.40 8.90 -1.04
CA ILE A 90 0.26 8.88 -2.50
C ILE A 90 0.34 7.45 -3.05
N VAL A 91 -0.30 7.24 -4.19
CA VAL A 91 -0.13 6.04 -5.01
C VAL A 91 0.91 6.34 -6.08
N CYS A 92 1.97 5.54 -6.12
CA CYS A 92 3.05 5.65 -7.09
C CYS A 92 3.07 4.45 -8.02
N PRO A 93 3.11 4.65 -9.35
CA PRO A 93 3.33 3.56 -10.29
C PRO A 93 4.79 3.08 -10.22
N THR A 94 4.98 1.77 -10.23
CA THR A 94 6.31 1.14 -10.34
C THR A 94 6.62 0.77 -11.79
N VAL A 95 7.90 0.51 -12.08
CA VAL A 95 8.30 0.00 -13.41
C VAL A 95 7.77 -1.41 -13.68
N TYR A 96 7.32 -2.13 -12.65
CA TYR A 96 6.78 -3.48 -12.75
C TYR A 96 5.28 -3.52 -13.12
N GLY A 97 4.68 -2.38 -13.46
CA GLY A 97 3.24 -2.28 -13.76
C GLY A 97 2.32 -2.42 -12.54
N THR A 98 2.88 -2.37 -11.35
CA THR A 98 2.14 -2.37 -10.07
C THR A 98 2.10 -0.96 -9.47
N GLU A 99 1.26 -0.77 -8.46
CA GLU A 99 1.17 0.46 -7.71
C GLU A 99 1.54 0.23 -6.25
N LYS A 100 2.24 1.20 -5.67
CA LYS A 100 2.62 1.23 -4.26
C LYS A 100 1.96 2.42 -3.56
N TRP A 101 1.40 2.18 -2.39
CA TRP A 101 1.01 3.24 -1.47
C TRP A 101 2.21 3.69 -0.67
N LEU A 102 2.58 4.94 -0.79
CA LEU A 102 3.70 5.54 -0.05
C LEU A 102 3.17 6.63 0.87
N ASN A 103 3.50 6.55 2.15
CA ASN A 103 3.40 7.68 3.07
C ASN A 103 4.67 8.50 2.94
N ILE A 104 4.54 9.79 2.72
CA ILE A 104 5.65 10.72 2.45
C ILE A 104 5.75 11.74 3.58
N SER A 105 6.91 11.77 4.24
CA SER A 105 7.30 12.83 5.15
C SER A 105 8.32 13.75 4.49
N ILE A 106 8.24 15.06 4.76
CA ILE A 106 9.05 16.07 4.11
C ILE A 106 9.98 16.75 5.11
N VAL A 107 11.26 16.81 4.76
CA VAL A 107 12.28 17.59 5.47
C VAL A 107 12.88 18.64 4.55
N ILE A 108 12.84 19.90 4.95
CA ILE A 108 13.51 20.99 4.22
C ILE A 108 14.90 21.16 4.81
N LEU A 109 15.91 20.76 4.06
CA LEU A 109 17.30 20.92 4.45
C LEU A 109 17.80 22.30 4.03
N LYS A 110 17.93 23.19 5.00
CA LYS A 110 18.53 24.51 4.78
C LYS A 110 20.05 24.38 4.78
N ARG A 111 20.69 24.91 3.74
CA ARG A 111 22.15 24.85 3.57
C ARG A 111 22.72 26.27 3.45
N PRO A 112 23.50 26.76 4.42
CA PRO A 112 24.13 28.08 4.34
C PRO A 112 24.97 28.21 3.07
N GLY A 113 24.78 29.29 2.30
CA GLY A 113 25.50 29.54 1.06
C GLY A 113 25.16 28.66 -0.12
N ARG A 114 24.20 27.73 -0.01
CA ARG A 114 23.75 26.82 -1.06
C ARG A 114 22.21 26.79 -1.15
N ALA A 115 21.70 26.31 -2.27
CA ALA A 115 20.26 26.11 -2.43
C ALA A 115 19.74 25.03 -1.45
N ASN A 116 18.57 25.30 -0.85
CA ASN A 116 17.89 24.34 0.02
C ASN A 116 17.52 23.08 -0.76
N LEU A 117 17.44 21.96 -0.06
CA LEU A 117 16.93 20.71 -0.61
C LEU A 117 15.61 20.34 0.06
N VAL A 118 14.78 19.65 -0.66
CA VAL A 118 13.56 19.01 -0.16
C VAL A 118 13.80 17.52 -0.14
N VAL A 119 13.91 16.98 1.06
CA VAL A 119 14.14 15.54 1.31
C VAL A 119 12.79 14.89 1.55
N HIS A 120 12.55 13.80 0.84
CA HIS A 120 11.35 12.99 0.94
C HIS A 120 11.71 11.66 1.60
N LEU A 121 11.04 11.35 2.71
CA LEU A 121 11.10 10.05 3.36
C LEU A 121 9.86 9.27 2.92
N CYS A 122 10.05 8.09 2.32
CA CYS A 122 9.01 7.30 1.67
C CYS A 122 8.84 5.98 2.40
N ARG A 123 7.73 5.78 3.08
CA ARG A 123 7.38 4.53 3.72
C ARG A 123 6.36 3.76 2.90
N ASP A 124 6.64 2.49 2.57
CA ASP A 124 5.65 1.61 1.96
C ASP A 124 4.53 1.30 2.96
N VAL A 125 3.32 1.71 2.64
CA VAL A 125 2.11 1.48 3.45
C VAL A 125 1.07 0.66 2.68
N THR A 126 1.48 -0.02 1.61
CA THR A 126 0.59 -0.77 0.71
C THR A 126 -0.20 -1.83 1.48
N GLU A 127 0.47 -2.66 2.29
CA GLU A 127 -0.20 -3.69 3.07
C GLU A 127 -1.13 -3.12 4.14
N ARG A 128 -0.70 -2.07 4.85
CA ARG A 128 -1.56 -1.37 5.81
C ARG A 128 -2.82 -0.84 5.14
N ARG A 129 -2.69 -0.20 3.96
CA ARG A 129 -3.82 0.34 3.20
C ARG A 129 -4.76 -0.76 2.71
N ARG A 130 -4.24 -1.90 2.28
CA ARG A 130 -5.04 -3.06 1.90
C ARG A 130 -5.86 -3.60 3.06
N LEU A 131 -5.26 -3.72 4.25
CA LEU A 131 -5.95 -4.16 5.45
C LEU A 131 -7.02 -3.17 5.91
N GLU A 132 -6.73 -1.87 5.89
CA GLU A 132 -7.69 -0.81 6.22
C GLU A 132 -8.90 -0.83 5.26
N GLU A 133 -8.66 -1.01 3.96
CA GLU A 133 -9.72 -1.07 2.96
C GLU A 133 -10.55 -2.34 3.11
N PHE A 134 -9.91 -3.49 3.35
CA PHE A 134 -10.60 -4.74 3.65
C PHE A 134 -11.49 -4.60 4.90
N ALA A 135 -10.96 -4.03 5.98
CA ALA A 135 -11.72 -3.81 7.22
C ALA A 135 -12.92 -2.86 6.99
N ARG A 136 -12.74 -1.81 6.16
CA ARG A 136 -13.82 -0.88 5.81
C ARG A 136 -14.92 -1.56 5.01
N GLN A 137 -14.56 -2.38 4.02
CA GLN A 137 -15.52 -3.15 3.21
C GLN A 137 -16.26 -4.17 4.06
N ALA A 138 -15.57 -4.85 4.97
CA ALA A 138 -16.17 -5.76 5.93
C ALA A 138 -17.19 -5.05 6.84
N ALA A 139 -16.81 -3.89 7.39
CA ALA A 139 -17.69 -3.10 8.23
C ALA A 139 -18.92 -2.54 7.47
N ALA A 140 -18.77 -2.17 6.21
CA ALA A 140 -19.88 -1.73 5.37
C ALA A 140 -20.88 -2.86 5.14
N LEU A 141 -20.41 -4.06 4.77
CA LEU A 141 -21.25 -5.24 4.59
C LEU A 141 -21.97 -5.65 5.88
N LEU A 142 -21.30 -5.58 7.04
CA LEU A 142 -21.94 -5.85 8.32
C LEU A 142 -23.05 -4.83 8.65
N ARG A 143 -22.89 -3.57 8.26
CA ARG A 143 -23.94 -2.55 8.41
C ARG A 143 -25.13 -2.79 7.50
N GLU A 144 -24.89 -3.15 6.24
CA GLU A 144 -25.95 -3.49 5.29
C GLU A 144 -26.75 -4.70 5.78
N LEU A 145 -26.07 -5.74 6.27
CA LEU A 145 -26.72 -6.91 6.89
C LEU A 145 -27.44 -6.56 8.20
N GLY A 146 -27.02 -5.51 8.93
CA GLY A 146 -27.67 -5.04 10.15
C GLY A 146 -28.82 -4.05 9.94
N GLN A 147 -28.91 -3.38 8.77
CA GLN A 147 -29.97 -2.41 8.48
C GLN A 147 -31.24 -3.05 7.90
N ASP A 148 -31.16 -4.25 7.34
CA ASP A 148 -32.32 -5.05 6.94
C ASP A 148 -33.01 -5.78 8.11
N SER A 149 -32.64 -5.43 9.35
CA SER A 149 -33.24 -5.96 10.57
C SER A 149 -34.47 -5.15 11.01
N ALA A 150 -35.56 -5.26 10.33
CA ALA A 150 -36.82 -5.63 11.00
C ALA A 150 -36.58 -7.04 11.62
N PRO A 151 -37.18 -7.40 12.77
CA PRO A 151 -36.55 -8.16 13.84
C PRO A 151 -35.94 -9.46 13.37
N THR A 152 -34.63 -9.57 13.60
CA THR A 152 -33.87 -10.83 13.67
C THR A 152 -34.31 -11.92 12.68
N ARG A 153 -34.04 -11.71 11.38
CA ARG A 153 -33.74 -12.88 10.58
C ARG A 153 -32.30 -13.23 10.96
N GLU A 154 -32.16 -14.11 11.96
CA GLU A 154 -30.98 -14.92 12.12
C GLU A 154 -30.49 -15.28 10.72
N LEU A 155 -29.18 -15.13 10.45
CA LEU A 155 -28.57 -15.79 9.31
C LEU A 155 -28.91 -17.28 9.49
N GLN A 156 -30.08 -17.67 9.04
CA GLN A 156 -30.49 -19.07 8.96
C GLN A 156 -29.61 -19.64 7.84
N GLY A 157 -28.39 -20.02 8.23
CA GLY A 157 -27.73 -21.12 7.57
C GLY A 157 -28.73 -22.26 7.52
N PRO A 158 -28.62 -23.19 6.58
CA PRO A 158 -29.55 -24.29 6.42
C PRO A 158 -29.85 -24.86 7.79
N ALA A 159 -31.16 -25.01 8.14
CA ALA A 159 -31.62 -25.54 9.40
C ALA A 159 -31.08 -26.98 9.54
N GLY A 160 -29.87 -27.09 10.14
CA GLY A 160 -29.11 -28.34 10.26
C GLY A 160 -27.91 -28.15 11.19
N PRO A 161 -27.28 -29.24 11.64
CA PRO A 161 -26.06 -29.17 12.42
C PRO A 161 -25.00 -28.36 11.67
N PRO A 162 -24.06 -27.68 12.40
CA PRO A 162 -23.05 -26.83 11.78
C PRO A 162 -22.31 -27.58 10.65
N PRO A 163 -22.10 -26.96 9.50
CA PRO A 163 -21.53 -27.61 8.34
C PRO A 163 -20.13 -28.14 8.65
N ARG A 164 -19.89 -29.44 8.44
CA ARG A 164 -18.57 -30.04 8.68
C ARG A 164 -17.62 -29.64 7.54
N LEU A 165 -16.70 -28.75 7.84
CA LEU A 165 -15.57 -28.47 6.97
C LEU A 165 -14.48 -29.53 7.17
N SER A 166 -13.83 -29.94 6.11
CA SER A 166 -12.62 -30.78 6.19
C SER A 166 -11.46 -29.95 6.76
N SER A 167 -10.42 -30.61 7.28
CA SER A 167 -9.21 -29.93 7.76
C SER A 167 -8.63 -28.96 6.73
N ARG A 168 -8.65 -29.35 5.45
CA ARG A 168 -8.14 -28.53 4.35
C ARG A 168 -9.03 -27.31 4.06
N GLU A 169 -10.34 -27.46 4.13
CA GLU A 169 -11.27 -26.35 3.99
C GLU A 169 -11.17 -25.36 5.15
N THR A 170 -11.00 -25.86 6.37
CA THR A 170 -10.76 -24.99 7.55
C THR A 170 -9.45 -24.22 7.42
N GLU A 171 -8.38 -24.86 6.94
CA GLU A 171 -7.09 -24.22 6.70
C GLU A 171 -7.21 -23.09 5.65
N ILE A 172 -7.86 -23.35 4.53
CA ILE A 172 -8.12 -22.35 3.48
C ILE A 172 -8.96 -21.20 4.03
N LEU A 173 -9.98 -21.51 4.85
CA LEU A 173 -10.84 -20.49 5.45
C LEU A 173 -10.08 -19.58 6.44
N ARG A 174 -9.12 -20.14 7.20
CA ARG A 174 -8.22 -19.32 8.04
C ARG A 174 -7.32 -18.40 7.21
N LEU A 175 -6.76 -18.90 6.12
CA LEU A 175 -5.96 -18.08 5.22
C LEU A 175 -6.80 -16.97 4.53
N LEU A 176 -8.07 -17.26 4.21
CA LEU A 176 -9.02 -16.25 3.75
C LEU A 176 -9.28 -15.19 4.82
N ALA A 177 -9.42 -15.59 6.08
CA ALA A 177 -9.59 -14.66 7.20
C ALA A 177 -8.37 -13.77 7.43
N CYS A 178 -7.17 -14.29 7.10
CA CYS A 178 -5.93 -13.50 7.08
C CYS A 178 -5.80 -12.58 5.84
N GLY A 179 -6.80 -12.58 4.94
CA GLY A 179 -6.80 -11.70 3.76
C GLY A 179 -5.90 -12.16 2.60
N LEU A 180 -5.41 -13.39 2.60
CA LEU A 180 -4.55 -13.91 1.53
C LEU A 180 -5.30 -14.00 0.20
N THR A 181 -4.60 -13.66 -0.87
CA THR A 181 -5.09 -13.86 -2.24
C THR A 181 -5.06 -15.36 -2.62
N THR A 182 -5.78 -15.71 -3.68
CA THR A 182 -5.78 -17.09 -4.21
C THR A 182 -4.37 -17.60 -4.53
N ARG A 183 -3.48 -16.71 -4.99
CA ARG A 183 -2.11 -17.05 -5.35
C ARG A 183 -1.26 -17.30 -4.09
N GLU A 184 -1.32 -16.40 -3.12
CA GLU A 184 -0.62 -16.54 -1.84
C GLU A 184 -1.07 -17.81 -1.08
N MET A 185 -2.37 -18.11 -1.08
CA MET A 185 -2.89 -19.35 -0.52
C MET A 185 -2.36 -20.59 -1.27
N ALA A 186 -2.27 -20.53 -2.59
CA ALA A 186 -1.73 -21.62 -3.41
C ALA A 186 -0.26 -21.88 -3.09
N GLU A 187 0.54 -20.82 -2.94
CA GLU A 187 1.94 -20.89 -2.54
C GLU A 187 2.08 -21.45 -1.11
N ALA A 188 1.35 -20.89 -0.13
CA ALA A 188 1.37 -21.32 1.27
C ALA A 188 0.97 -22.80 1.45
N LEU A 189 0.07 -23.28 0.62
CA LEU A 189 -0.48 -24.63 0.71
C LEU A 189 0.17 -25.61 -0.27
N SER A 190 1.13 -25.17 -1.09
CA SER A 190 1.81 -25.96 -2.13
C SER A 190 0.82 -26.66 -3.08
N ILE A 191 -0.24 -25.96 -3.52
CA ILE A 191 -1.25 -26.44 -4.48
C ILE A 191 -1.48 -25.42 -5.60
N SER A 192 -2.21 -25.84 -6.65
CA SER A 192 -2.51 -24.91 -7.74
C SER A 192 -3.54 -23.83 -7.34
N PRO A 193 -3.47 -22.62 -7.92
CA PRO A 193 -4.49 -21.57 -7.72
C PRO A 193 -5.90 -22.04 -8.09
N THR A 194 -6.02 -22.94 -9.07
CA THR A 194 -7.30 -23.57 -9.46
C THR A 194 -7.83 -24.44 -8.34
N THR A 195 -6.98 -25.22 -7.69
CA THR A 195 -7.37 -26.06 -6.53
C THR A 195 -7.86 -25.18 -5.37
N VAL A 196 -7.19 -24.07 -5.08
CA VAL A 196 -7.65 -23.10 -4.06
C VAL A 196 -9.03 -22.57 -4.42
N ARG A 197 -9.24 -22.12 -5.68
CA ARG A 197 -10.53 -21.59 -6.13
C ARG A 197 -11.67 -22.62 -5.97
N ASN A 198 -11.41 -23.86 -6.34
CA ASN A 198 -12.39 -24.95 -6.20
C ASN A 198 -12.74 -25.21 -4.72
N ASN A 199 -11.74 -25.22 -3.83
CA ASN A 199 -12.00 -25.38 -2.39
C ASN A 199 -12.77 -24.18 -1.83
N VAL A 200 -12.45 -22.96 -2.21
CA VAL A 200 -13.23 -21.77 -1.80
C VAL A 200 -14.68 -21.91 -2.23
N ASN A 201 -14.96 -22.29 -3.47
CA ASN A 201 -16.33 -22.49 -3.95
C ASN A 201 -17.06 -23.59 -3.15
N ARG A 202 -16.38 -24.68 -2.78
CA ARG A 202 -16.96 -25.72 -1.91
C ARG A 202 -17.26 -25.21 -0.51
N ILE A 203 -16.37 -24.38 0.06
CA ILE A 203 -16.60 -23.72 1.37
C ILE A 203 -17.83 -22.84 1.30
N LEU A 204 -17.96 -21.99 0.26
CA LEU A 204 -19.11 -21.12 0.06
C LEU A 204 -20.42 -21.93 -0.01
N GLY A 205 -20.43 -23.00 -0.78
CA GLY A 205 -21.60 -23.90 -0.89
C GLY A 205 -21.94 -24.59 0.41
N LYS A 206 -20.94 -25.07 1.20
CA LYS A 206 -21.18 -25.72 2.50
C LYS A 206 -21.70 -24.76 3.57
N LEU A 207 -21.22 -23.52 3.54
CA LEU A 207 -21.64 -22.46 4.47
C LEU A 207 -22.95 -21.78 4.03
N GLY A 208 -23.43 -22.05 2.80
CA GLY A 208 -24.64 -21.42 2.26
C GLY A 208 -24.48 -19.92 2.00
N VAL A 209 -23.27 -19.46 1.66
CA VAL A 209 -22.95 -18.05 1.45
C VAL A 209 -22.40 -17.82 0.04
N ASN A 210 -22.49 -16.57 -0.45
CA ASN A 210 -22.18 -16.24 -1.83
C ASN A 210 -20.82 -15.55 -2.00
N THR A 211 -20.21 -15.03 -0.92
CA THR A 211 -18.96 -14.31 -1.00
C THR A 211 -17.94 -14.83 0.00
N ARG A 212 -16.63 -14.65 -0.30
CA ARG A 212 -15.52 -15.02 0.59
C ARG A 212 -15.64 -14.34 1.95
N LEU A 213 -16.03 -13.07 1.95
CA LEU A 213 -16.18 -12.30 3.19
C LEU A 213 -17.35 -12.84 4.03
N GLN A 214 -18.50 -13.15 3.42
CA GLN A 214 -19.59 -13.80 4.16
C GLN A 214 -19.15 -15.14 4.77
N ALA A 215 -18.32 -15.92 4.04
CA ALA A 215 -17.78 -17.18 4.58
C ALA A 215 -16.92 -16.96 5.82
N VAL A 216 -16.05 -15.96 5.82
CA VAL A 216 -15.20 -15.61 6.98
C VAL A 216 -16.05 -15.15 8.16
N VAL A 217 -17.00 -14.22 7.93
CA VAL A 217 -17.89 -13.71 8.99
C VAL A 217 -18.72 -14.83 9.58
N TYR A 218 -19.37 -15.65 8.76
CA TYR A 218 -20.23 -16.75 9.21
C TYR A 218 -19.43 -17.83 9.96
N ALA A 219 -18.24 -18.19 9.46
CA ALA A 219 -17.38 -19.15 10.14
C ALA A 219 -16.84 -18.65 11.49
N SER A 220 -16.55 -17.36 11.58
CA SER A 220 -16.16 -16.72 12.85
C SER A 220 -17.32 -16.74 13.87
N GLN A 221 -18.55 -16.45 13.45
CA GLN A 221 -19.75 -16.55 14.30
C GLN A 221 -19.98 -17.98 14.83
N LEU A 222 -19.73 -18.99 14.00
CA LEU A 222 -19.84 -20.40 14.36
C LEU A 222 -18.61 -20.95 15.11
N ARG A 223 -17.59 -20.13 15.38
CA ARG A 223 -16.30 -20.50 16.00
C ARG A 223 -15.58 -21.65 15.26
N LEU A 224 -15.69 -21.68 13.93
CA LEU A 224 -14.98 -22.63 13.07
C LEU A 224 -13.54 -22.21 12.78
N ILE A 225 -13.28 -20.91 12.94
CA ILE A 225 -11.96 -20.26 12.77
C ILE A 225 -11.72 -19.22 13.86
#